data_fb1a5ed76eaabf79cfb5eb9cdc0782c1
#
_entry.id   fb1a5ed76eaabf79cfb5eb9cdc0782c1
#
_cell.length_a   1.000
_cell.length_b   1.000
_cell.length_c   1.000
_cell.angle_alpha   90.00
_cell.angle_beta   90.00
_cell.angle_gamma   90.00
#
_symmetry.space_group_name_H-M   'P 1'
#
loop_
_entity.id
_entity.type
_entity.pdbx_description
1 polymer ?
#
loop_
_entity_poly.entity_id
_entity_poly.type
_entity_poly.pdbx_seq_one_letter_code
_entity_poly.pdbx_strand_id
1 'polypeptide(L)'
;MNEKILLHMCCGPCSITTVQTLQDQGYEVTGLYYNPNIHPLTEYAKRRDGCLEVAEKLGFKVLVKDGEYRPQDWFRAVAYRENNRCFHCYANRLERTASIAKRGGFDCFSTTLLYSKFQKHDDIAALGRDLEGGKTRFLYHDFREGWKEGIALSKEWGIYRQQYCGCLYSENERYHKELRTE
;
A
#
# COMPACT_ATOMS: atom_id res chain seq x y z
N MET A 1 17.20 21.24 -0.61
CA MET A 1 17.09 19.88 -1.21
C MET A 1 15.74 19.34 -0.79
N ASN A 2 15.00 18.73 -1.71
CA ASN A 2 13.70 18.13 -1.38
C ASN A 2 13.92 16.89 -0.49
N GLU A 3 13.07 16.70 0.51
CA GLU A 3 13.12 15.49 1.33
C GLU A 3 12.72 14.25 0.50
N LYS A 4 13.48 13.16 0.68
CA LYS A 4 13.25 11.90 -0.02
C LYS A 4 12.30 11.02 0.77
N ILE A 5 11.19 10.60 0.14
CA ILE A 5 10.21 9.72 0.76
C ILE A 5 10.12 8.37 0.06
N LEU A 6 10.13 7.28 0.84
CA LEU A 6 9.76 5.95 0.37
C LEU A 6 8.29 5.69 0.67
N LEU A 7 7.47 5.59 -0.38
CA LEU A 7 6.03 5.38 -0.26
C LEU A 7 5.68 3.91 -0.55
N HIS A 8 5.20 3.18 0.47
CA HIS A 8 4.61 1.86 0.25
C HIS A 8 3.33 1.99 -0.59
N MET A 9 3.22 1.23 -1.68
CA MET A 9 2.10 1.25 -2.61
C MET A 9 1.33 -0.06 -2.55
N CYS A 10 0.03 -0.01 -2.25
CA CYS A 10 -0.83 -1.19 -2.21
C CYS A 10 -1.55 -1.46 -3.55
N CYS A 11 -1.79 -0.43 -4.36
CA CYS A 11 -2.47 -0.50 -5.65
C CYS A 11 -2.30 0.81 -6.43
N GLY A 12 -2.54 0.80 -7.74
CA GLY A 12 -2.47 1.98 -8.59
C GLY A 12 -3.43 3.10 -8.16
N PRO A 13 -4.75 2.86 -8.05
CA PRO A 13 -5.72 3.90 -7.68
C PRO A 13 -5.41 4.61 -6.37
N CYS A 14 -4.91 3.88 -5.36
CA CYS A 14 -4.55 4.45 -4.07
C CYS A 14 -3.30 5.35 -4.14
N SER A 15 -2.53 5.23 -5.21
CA SER A 15 -1.25 5.92 -5.35
C SER A 15 -1.35 7.25 -6.08
N ILE A 16 -2.39 7.47 -6.90
CA ILE A 16 -2.50 8.63 -7.78
C ILE A 16 -2.43 9.93 -6.97
N THR A 17 -3.50 10.26 -6.26
CA THR A 17 -3.57 11.51 -5.49
C THR A 17 -2.62 11.53 -4.30
N THR A 18 -2.28 10.35 -3.72
CA THR A 18 -1.26 10.26 -2.67
C THR A 18 0.09 10.76 -3.17
N VAL A 19 0.53 10.33 -4.35
CA VAL A 19 1.81 10.76 -4.92
C VAL A 19 1.74 12.23 -5.33
N GLN A 20 0.66 12.68 -6.00
CA GLN A 20 0.48 14.08 -6.35
C GLN A 20 0.58 14.99 -5.13
N THR A 21 -0.14 14.67 -4.04
CA THR A 21 -0.08 15.43 -2.79
C THR A 21 1.34 15.52 -2.23
N LEU A 22 2.09 14.39 -2.25
CA LEU A 22 3.47 14.40 -1.76
C LEU A 22 4.42 15.21 -2.65
N GLN A 23 4.26 15.12 -3.97
CA GLN A 23 5.05 15.91 -4.94
C GLN A 23 4.75 17.40 -4.79
N ASP A 24 3.48 17.78 -4.63
CA ASP A 24 3.04 19.17 -4.41
C ASP A 24 3.60 19.75 -3.09
N GLN A 25 3.79 18.89 -2.08
CA GLN A 25 4.45 19.24 -0.83
C GLN A 25 5.99 19.29 -0.93
N GLY A 26 6.55 19.02 -2.11
CA GLY A 26 7.98 19.11 -2.38
C GLY A 26 8.78 17.85 -2.04
N TYR A 27 8.14 16.69 -1.84
CA TYR A 27 8.85 15.45 -1.63
C TYR A 27 9.37 14.84 -2.94
N GLU A 28 10.59 14.29 -2.90
CA GLU A 28 11.12 13.38 -3.94
C GLU A 28 10.59 11.97 -3.65
N VAL A 29 9.54 11.55 -4.38
CA VAL A 29 8.83 10.29 -4.12
C VAL A 29 9.52 9.12 -4.82
N THR A 30 9.79 8.06 -4.07
CA THR A 30 10.09 6.72 -4.60
C THR A 30 9.03 5.75 -4.08
N GLY A 31 8.39 5.01 -4.98
CA GLY A 31 7.42 3.97 -4.63
C GLY A 31 8.09 2.68 -4.19
N LEU A 32 7.41 1.92 -3.34
CA LEU A 32 7.76 0.55 -2.97
C LEU A 32 6.55 -0.36 -3.15
N TYR A 33 6.61 -1.31 -4.08
CA TYR A 33 5.61 -2.35 -4.19
C TYR A 33 6.07 -3.62 -3.47
N TYR A 34 5.50 -3.86 -2.27
CA TYR A 34 5.74 -5.01 -1.41
C TYR A 34 4.44 -5.42 -0.71
N ASN A 35 3.79 -6.46 -1.20
CA ASN A 35 2.45 -6.86 -0.77
C ASN A 35 2.28 -8.39 -0.72
N PRO A 36 2.95 -9.11 0.20
CA PRO A 36 2.85 -10.57 0.30
C PRO A 36 1.46 -11.05 0.74
N ASN A 37 0.61 -10.14 1.17
CA ASN A 37 -0.77 -10.36 1.62
C ASN A 37 -1.81 -10.30 0.48
N ILE A 38 -1.42 -9.96 -0.75
CA ILE A 38 -2.36 -9.89 -1.87
C ILE A 38 -2.43 -11.25 -2.57
N HIS A 39 -3.62 -11.81 -2.64
CA HIS A 39 -3.93 -13.12 -3.23
C HIS A 39 -5.14 -13.03 -4.18
N PRO A 40 -5.17 -13.86 -5.22
CA PRO A 40 -4.11 -14.74 -5.72
C PRO A 40 -2.96 -13.98 -6.38
N LEU A 41 -1.96 -14.70 -6.90
CA LEU A 41 -0.82 -14.10 -7.63
C LEU A 41 -1.27 -13.21 -8.80
N THR A 42 -2.34 -13.57 -9.48
CA THR A 42 -2.89 -12.79 -10.59
C THR A 42 -3.41 -11.41 -10.14
N GLU A 43 -3.99 -11.32 -8.94
CA GLU A 43 -4.41 -10.05 -8.33
C GLU A 43 -3.19 -9.22 -7.90
N TYR A 44 -2.18 -9.87 -7.31
CA TYR A 44 -0.91 -9.23 -6.98
C TYR A 44 -0.27 -8.58 -8.21
N ALA A 45 -0.17 -9.33 -9.34
CA ALA A 45 0.41 -8.85 -10.59
C ALA A 45 -0.37 -7.65 -11.16
N LYS A 46 -1.71 -7.74 -11.24
CA LYS A 46 -2.55 -6.62 -11.73
C LYS A 46 -2.37 -5.35 -10.93
N ARG A 47 -2.25 -5.45 -9.60
CA ARG A 47 -2.02 -4.26 -8.74
C ARG A 47 -0.62 -3.70 -8.90
N ARG A 48 0.39 -4.58 -9.03
CA ARG A 48 1.76 -4.17 -9.33
C ARG A 48 1.81 -3.36 -10.61
N ASP A 49 1.25 -3.92 -11.68
CA ASP A 49 1.28 -3.30 -12.99
C ASP A 49 0.56 -1.95 -12.97
N GLY A 50 -0.61 -1.85 -12.31
CA GLY A 50 -1.27 -0.57 -12.10
C GLY A 50 -0.46 0.45 -11.28
N CYS A 51 0.38 0.00 -10.34
CA CYS A 51 1.32 0.89 -9.64
C CYS A 51 2.42 1.41 -10.58
N LEU A 52 2.93 0.55 -11.47
CA LEU A 52 3.95 0.93 -12.46
C LEU A 52 3.39 1.91 -13.50
N GLU A 53 2.16 1.68 -13.98
CA GLU A 53 1.46 2.61 -14.88
C GLU A 53 1.28 4.01 -14.25
N VAL A 54 0.89 4.08 -12.97
CA VAL A 54 0.81 5.35 -12.23
C VAL A 54 2.17 6.02 -12.11
N ALA A 55 3.21 5.23 -11.85
CA ALA A 55 4.58 5.75 -11.72
C ALA A 55 5.10 6.35 -13.02
N GLU A 56 4.80 5.72 -14.16
CA GLU A 56 5.13 6.24 -15.49
C GLU A 56 4.41 7.58 -15.74
N LYS A 57 3.10 7.64 -15.46
CA LYS A 57 2.29 8.86 -15.67
C LYS A 57 2.71 10.04 -14.79
N LEU A 58 3.13 9.77 -13.55
CA LEU A 58 3.51 10.81 -12.58
C LEU A 58 5.02 11.04 -12.48
N GLY A 59 5.84 10.31 -13.24
CA GLY A 59 7.28 10.53 -13.37
C GLY A 59 8.09 10.18 -12.12
N PHE A 60 7.79 9.08 -11.43
CA PHE A 60 8.57 8.63 -10.28
C PHE A 60 9.01 7.16 -10.38
N LYS A 61 9.98 6.73 -9.58
CA LYS A 61 10.52 5.35 -9.60
C LYS A 61 9.78 4.46 -8.61
N VAL A 62 9.64 3.16 -8.95
CA VAL A 62 9.08 2.14 -8.06
C VAL A 62 10.09 1.01 -7.85
N LEU A 63 10.36 0.70 -6.59
CA LEU A 63 11.09 -0.49 -6.17
C LEU A 63 10.09 -1.66 -6.07
N VAL A 64 10.19 -2.64 -6.95
CA VAL A 64 9.33 -3.82 -6.94
C VAL A 64 10.04 -4.97 -6.22
N LYS A 65 9.32 -5.66 -5.32
CA LYS A 65 9.84 -6.75 -4.48
C LYS A 65 9.19 -8.11 -4.82
N ASP A 66 9.06 -8.43 -6.10
CA ASP A 66 8.46 -9.69 -6.57
C ASP A 66 9.19 -10.92 -6.01
N GLY A 67 10.52 -10.89 -5.89
CA GLY A 67 11.30 -11.98 -5.29
C GLY A 67 11.04 -12.23 -3.81
N GLU A 68 10.36 -11.30 -3.14
CA GLU A 68 9.94 -11.41 -1.74
C GLU A 68 8.44 -11.76 -1.60
N TYR A 69 7.74 -12.05 -2.70
CA TYR A 69 6.35 -12.50 -2.66
C TYR A 69 6.26 -13.94 -2.18
N ARG A 70 5.92 -14.10 -0.90
CA ARG A 70 5.79 -15.40 -0.20
C ARG A 70 4.45 -15.49 0.51
N PRO A 71 3.37 -15.78 -0.20
CA PRO A 71 2.03 -15.84 0.40
C PRO A 71 1.92 -16.90 1.50
N GLN A 72 2.68 -18.00 1.40
CA GLN A 72 2.73 -19.03 2.44
C GLN A 72 3.19 -18.49 3.81
N ASP A 73 4.11 -17.54 3.85
CA ASP A 73 4.59 -16.96 5.11
C ASP A 73 3.49 -16.10 5.75
N TRP A 74 2.75 -15.36 4.92
CA TRP A 74 1.58 -14.62 5.38
C TRP A 74 0.49 -15.56 5.91
N PHE A 75 0.15 -16.63 5.20
CA PHE A 75 -0.84 -17.61 5.65
C PHE A 75 -0.46 -18.23 7.00
N ARG A 76 0.80 -18.62 7.18
CA ARG A 76 1.30 -19.16 8.46
C ARG A 76 1.17 -18.15 9.60
N ALA A 77 1.47 -16.87 9.33
CA ALA A 77 1.43 -15.82 10.34
C ALA A 77 0.02 -15.49 10.81
N VAL A 78 -1.01 -15.64 9.95
CA VAL A 78 -2.40 -15.31 10.29
C VAL A 78 -3.25 -16.54 10.65
N ALA A 79 -2.73 -17.78 10.46
CA ALA A 79 -3.44 -18.99 10.84
C ALA A 79 -3.81 -18.96 12.34
N TYR A 80 -5.07 -19.27 12.66
CA TYR A 80 -5.67 -19.18 14.01
C TYR A 80 -5.68 -17.77 14.61
N ARG A 81 -5.39 -16.72 13.80
CA ARG A 81 -5.37 -15.31 14.20
C ARG A 81 -6.07 -14.42 13.17
N GLU A 82 -7.04 -14.96 12.46
CA GLU A 82 -7.70 -14.32 11.31
C GLU A 82 -8.33 -12.97 11.68
N ASN A 83 -8.85 -12.85 12.92
CA ASN A 83 -9.41 -11.59 13.41
C ASN A 83 -8.36 -10.47 13.55
N ASN A 84 -7.08 -10.81 13.68
CA ASN A 84 -5.98 -9.85 13.79
C ASN A 84 -5.13 -9.75 12.52
N ARG A 85 -5.55 -10.37 11.42
CA ARG A 85 -4.83 -10.41 10.14
C ARG A 85 -4.49 -9.03 9.57
N CYS A 86 -5.39 -8.04 9.77
CA CYS A 86 -5.17 -6.69 9.25
C CYS A 86 -3.99 -6.02 9.93
N PHE A 87 -3.87 -6.16 11.26
CA PHE A 87 -2.72 -5.63 11.99
C PHE A 87 -1.40 -6.25 11.49
N HIS A 88 -1.37 -7.58 11.32
CA HIS A 88 -0.22 -8.26 10.74
C HIS A 88 0.11 -7.73 9.32
N CYS A 89 -0.91 -7.49 8.49
CA CYS A 89 -0.73 -6.91 7.16
C CYS A 89 -0.10 -5.52 7.21
N TYR A 90 -0.48 -4.67 8.17
CA TYR A 90 0.10 -3.34 8.34
C TYR A 90 1.55 -3.44 8.81
N ALA A 91 1.78 -4.21 9.88
CA ALA A 91 3.10 -4.39 10.46
C ALA A 91 4.11 -4.90 9.42
N ASN A 92 3.81 -6.00 8.74
CA ASN A 92 4.69 -6.60 7.75
C ASN A 92 5.09 -5.62 6.62
N ARG A 93 4.13 -4.85 6.10
CA ARG A 93 4.41 -3.89 5.02
C ARG A 93 5.18 -2.66 5.51
N LEU A 94 4.80 -2.11 6.67
CA LEU A 94 5.47 -0.94 7.24
C LEU A 94 6.88 -1.26 7.73
N GLU A 95 7.10 -2.40 8.38
CA GLU A 95 8.42 -2.87 8.80
C GLU A 95 9.38 -2.99 7.59
N ARG A 96 8.88 -3.60 6.50
CA ARG A 96 9.69 -3.73 5.29
C ARG A 96 9.99 -2.37 4.66
N THR A 97 9.00 -1.47 4.62
CA THR A 97 9.16 -0.12 4.09
C THR A 97 10.16 0.68 4.91
N ALA A 98 10.01 0.70 6.23
CA ALA A 98 10.92 1.39 7.14
C ALA A 98 12.36 0.85 7.04
N SER A 99 12.52 -0.48 6.95
CA SER A 99 13.82 -1.13 6.78
C SER A 99 14.51 -0.71 5.48
N ILE A 100 13.79 -0.63 4.36
CA ILE A 100 14.33 -0.19 3.09
C ILE A 100 14.62 1.31 3.13
N ALA A 101 13.72 2.12 3.70
CA ALA A 101 13.90 3.56 3.82
C ALA A 101 15.17 3.92 4.61
N LYS A 102 15.37 3.29 5.77
CA LYS A 102 16.57 3.50 6.61
C LYS A 102 17.85 3.14 5.87
N ARG A 103 17.90 1.98 5.21
CA ARG A 103 19.09 1.54 4.45
C ARG A 103 19.33 2.33 3.17
N GLY A 104 18.28 2.83 2.55
CA GLY A 104 18.32 3.62 1.34
C GLY A 104 18.61 5.12 1.56
N GLY A 105 18.71 5.55 2.82
CA GLY A 105 18.96 6.95 3.15
C GLY A 105 17.79 7.88 2.83
N PHE A 106 16.54 7.38 2.93
CA PHE A 106 15.34 8.21 2.82
C PHE A 106 15.12 8.99 4.11
N ASP A 107 14.65 10.24 3.97
CA ASP A 107 14.35 11.12 5.10
C ASP A 107 13.07 10.67 5.82
N CYS A 108 12.11 10.12 5.05
CA CYS A 108 10.87 9.60 5.61
C CYS A 108 10.31 8.42 4.81
N PHE A 109 9.31 7.75 5.40
CA PHE A 109 8.50 6.74 4.74
C PHE A 109 7.03 6.92 5.06
N SER A 110 6.16 6.44 4.17
CA SER A 110 4.70 6.46 4.33
C SER A 110 4.04 5.30 3.58
N THR A 111 2.72 5.29 3.54
CA THR A 111 1.95 4.23 2.88
C THR A 111 0.66 4.75 2.25
N THR A 112 0.32 4.24 1.06
CA THR A 112 -0.97 4.49 0.40
C THR A 112 -2.15 3.83 1.12
N LEU A 113 -1.93 3.07 2.19
CA LEU A 113 -3.01 2.59 3.06
C LEU A 113 -3.76 3.75 3.71
N LEU A 114 -3.10 4.88 3.94
CA LEU A 114 -3.69 6.10 4.50
C LEU A 114 -4.62 6.85 3.53
N TYR A 115 -4.74 6.39 2.28
CA TYR A 115 -5.73 6.87 1.32
C TYR A 115 -7.11 6.24 1.53
N SER A 116 -7.18 5.05 2.11
CA SER A 116 -8.41 4.26 2.16
C SER A 116 -9.19 4.48 3.46
N LYS A 117 -10.46 4.82 3.33
CA LYS A 117 -11.40 4.91 4.47
C LYS A 117 -11.72 3.57 5.14
N PHE A 118 -11.31 2.46 4.53
CA PHE A 118 -11.54 1.11 5.06
C PHE A 118 -10.36 0.59 5.87
N GLN A 119 -9.26 1.35 5.94
CA GLN A 119 -8.08 0.97 6.72
C GLN A 119 -8.13 1.59 8.12
N LYS A 120 -7.51 0.92 9.09
CA LYS A 120 -7.46 1.39 10.47
C LYS A 120 -6.30 2.39 10.62
N HIS A 121 -6.60 3.67 10.44
CA HIS A 121 -5.60 4.73 10.41
C HIS A 121 -4.80 4.83 11.71
N ASP A 122 -5.44 4.65 12.87
CA ASP A 122 -4.77 4.73 14.16
C ASP A 122 -3.72 3.61 14.34
N ASP A 123 -4.07 2.37 13.94
CA ASP A 123 -3.14 1.23 13.97
C ASP A 123 -1.93 1.48 13.05
N ILE A 124 -2.18 2.01 11.84
CA ILE A 124 -1.13 2.33 10.87
C ILE A 124 -0.23 3.45 11.40
N ALA A 125 -0.80 4.49 12.01
CA ALA A 125 -0.06 5.61 12.56
C ALA A 125 0.81 5.19 13.76
N ALA A 126 0.27 4.37 14.66
CA ALA A 126 1.01 3.83 15.80
C ALA A 126 2.20 2.98 15.32
N LEU A 127 1.94 1.98 14.46
CA LEU A 127 2.99 1.14 13.88
C LEU A 127 4.05 1.95 13.12
N GLY A 128 3.63 2.95 12.35
CA GLY A 128 4.56 3.80 11.61
C GLY A 128 5.51 4.55 12.53
N ARG A 129 5.00 5.15 13.61
CA ARG A 129 5.82 5.86 14.61
C ARG A 129 6.76 4.93 15.36
N ASP A 130 6.31 3.73 15.73
CA ASP A 130 7.16 2.74 16.41
C ASP A 130 8.33 2.27 15.52
N LEU A 131 8.17 2.39 14.21
CA LEU A 131 9.19 2.01 13.23
C LEU A 131 10.13 3.16 12.83
N GLU A 132 9.99 4.34 13.39
CA GLU A 132 10.95 5.44 13.19
C GLU A 132 12.33 5.05 13.72
N GLY A 133 13.35 5.73 13.24
CA GLY A 133 14.71 5.54 13.80
C GLY A 133 15.82 6.05 12.91
N GLY A 134 16.94 6.42 13.55
CA GLY A 134 18.01 7.15 12.89
C GLY A 134 17.52 8.52 12.44
N LYS A 135 17.67 8.81 11.14
CA LYS A 135 17.17 10.05 10.52
C LYS A 135 15.83 9.85 9.80
N THR A 136 15.32 8.61 9.71
CA THR A 136 14.13 8.29 8.94
C THR A 136 12.89 8.34 9.83
N ARG A 137 11.94 9.20 9.51
CA ARG A 137 10.68 9.38 10.22
C ARG A 137 9.50 8.78 9.44
N PHE A 138 8.41 8.47 10.12
CA PHE A 138 7.16 8.12 9.50
C PHE A 138 6.35 9.38 9.19
N LEU A 139 5.98 9.56 7.93
CA LEU A 139 5.08 10.64 7.53
C LEU A 139 3.64 10.12 7.59
N TYR A 140 2.90 10.51 8.65
CA TYR A 140 1.45 10.36 8.68
C TYR A 140 0.81 11.55 7.95
N HIS A 141 0.02 11.25 6.92
CA HIS A 141 -0.84 12.20 6.23
C HIS A 141 -2.16 11.51 5.88
N ASP A 142 -3.27 12.18 6.15
CA ASP A 142 -4.60 11.66 5.81
C ASP A 142 -4.93 11.96 4.34
N PHE A 143 -4.68 10.98 3.48
CA PHE A 143 -4.91 11.13 2.04
C PHE A 143 -6.37 10.86 1.61
N ARG A 144 -7.32 10.66 2.56
CA ARG A 144 -8.72 10.33 2.24
C ARG A 144 -9.44 11.47 1.52
N GLU A 145 -9.00 12.71 1.66
CA GLU A 145 -9.55 13.86 0.92
C GLU A 145 -9.45 13.65 -0.60
N GLY A 146 -8.36 13.07 -1.10
CA GLY A 146 -8.14 12.74 -2.51
C GLY A 146 -8.96 11.55 -3.04
N TRP A 147 -9.81 10.90 -2.21
CA TRP A 147 -10.51 9.67 -2.59
C TRP A 147 -11.36 9.80 -3.86
N LYS A 148 -12.18 10.82 -3.97
CA LYS A 148 -13.10 11.00 -5.12
C LYS A 148 -12.31 11.26 -6.39
N GLU A 149 -11.30 12.10 -6.33
CA GLU A 149 -10.44 12.46 -7.44
C GLU A 149 -9.61 11.25 -7.90
N GLY A 150 -8.95 10.54 -6.99
CA GLY A 150 -8.18 9.35 -7.33
C GLY A 150 -9.03 8.25 -8.00
N ILE A 151 -10.29 8.09 -7.59
CA ILE A 151 -11.23 7.20 -8.28
C ILE A 151 -11.53 7.69 -9.70
N ALA A 152 -11.77 8.99 -9.91
CA ALA A 152 -12.04 9.57 -11.22
C ALA A 152 -10.84 9.39 -12.15
N LEU A 153 -9.65 9.79 -11.71
CA LEU A 153 -8.40 9.65 -12.46
C LEU A 153 -8.06 8.19 -12.77
N SER A 154 -8.30 7.27 -11.84
CA SER A 154 -8.05 5.85 -12.10
C SER A 154 -8.92 5.26 -13.21
N LYS A 155 -10.16 5.76 -13.36
CA LYS A 155 -11.06 5.40 -14.46
C LYS A 155 -10.61 6.03 -15.78
N GLU A 156 -10.31 7.31 -15.76
CA GLU A 156 -9.85 8.08 -16.92
C GLU A 156 -8.57 7.46 -17.51
N TRP A 157 -7.63 7.08 -16.64
CA TRP A 157 -6.35 6.50 -17.04
C TRP A 157 -6.42 4.99 -17.35
N GLY A 158 -7.56 4.35 -17.15
CA GLY A 158 -7.72 2.91 -17.37
C GLY A 158 -6.96 2.03 -16.37
N ILE A 159 -6.57 2.59 -15.21
CA ILE A 159 -5.80 1.84 -14.19
C ILE A 159 -6.66 0.74 -13.58
N TYR A 160 -6.08 -0.46 -13.45
CA TYR A 160 -6.76 -1.58 -12.80
C TYR A 160 -7.25 -1.20 -11.40
N ARG A 161 -8.53 -1.47 -11.12
CA ARG A 161 -9.19 -1.16 -9.85
C ARG A 161 -9.59 -2.44 -9.13
N GLN A 162 -8.98 -2.68 -7.99
CA GLN A 162 -9.26 -3.84 -7.15
C GLN A 162 -10.69 -3.84 -6.60
N GLN A 163 -11.24 -5.03 -6.39
CA GLN A 163 -12.60 -5.22 -5.89
C GLN A 163 -12.67 -5.54 -4.38
N TYR A 164 -11.54 -5.92 -3.77
CA TYR A 164 -11.42 -6.25 -2.34
C TYR A 164 -10.09 -5.76 -1.76
N CYS A 165 -9.88 -5.89 -0.46
CA CYS A 165 -8.68 -5.35 0.21
C CYS A 165 -7.38 -6.01 -0.29
N GLY A 166 -7.41 -7.32 -0.57
CA GLY A 166 -6.28 -8.04 -1.20
C GLY A 166 -6.07 -9.46 -0.71
N CYS A 167 -6.35 -9.76 0.55
CA CYS A 167 -6.19 -11.12 1.06
C CYS A 167 -7.40 -12.00 0.76
N LEU A 168 -7.19 -13.32 0.73
CA LEU A 168 -8.24 -14.33 0.53
C LEU A 168 -9.46 -14.13 1.45
N TYR A 169 -9.24 -13.76 2.71
CA TYR A 169 -10.35 -13.50 3.64
C TYR A 169 -11.20 -12.29 3.22
N SER A 170 -10.56 -11.23 2.72
CA SER A 170 -11.29 -10.04 2.25
C SER A 170 -12.01 -10.29 0.92
N GLU A 171 -11.51 -11.18 0.09
CA GLU A 171 -12.20 -11.68 -1.10
C GLU A 171 -13.46 -12.46 -0.70
N ASN A 172 -13.31 -13.41 0.22
CA ASN A 172 -14.44 -14.19 0.75
C ASN A 172 -15.49 -13.27 1.41
N GLU A 173 -15.09 -12.31 2.24
CA GLU A 173 -16.00 -11.34 2.85
C GLU A 173 -16.77 -10.52 1.81
N ARG A 174 -16.15 -10.23 0.66
CA ARG A 174 -16.77 -9.48 -0.43
C ARG A 174 -17.79 -10.29 -1.21
N TYR A 175 -17.46 -11.54 -1.55
CA TYR A 175 -18.22 -12.35 -2.50
C TYR A 175 -19.02 -13.49 -1.88
N HIS A 176 -18.80 -13.82 -0.61
CA HIS A 176 -19.47 -14.93 0.05
C HIS A 176 -21.02 -14.87 -0.05
N LYS A 177 -21.58 -13.66 -0.09
CA LYS A 177 -23.04 -13.49 -0.24
C LYS A 177 -23.58 -13.98 -1.58
N GLU A 178 -22.74 -13.99 -2.62
CA GLU A 178 -23.11 -14.43 -3.96
C GLU A 178 -23.26 -15.97 -4.04
N LEU A 179 -22.71 -16.70 -3.06
CA LEU A 179 -22.84 -18.15 -2.95
C LEU A 179 -24.11 -18.59 -2.20
N ARG A 180 -24.86 -17.65 -1.62
CA ARG A 180 -26.10 -17.92 -0.85
C ARG A 180 -27.36 -17.78 -1.71
N THR A 181 -27.31 -18.13 -2.98
CA THR A 181 -28.47 -18.18 -3.86
C THR A 181 -29.16 -19.54 -3.73
N GLU A 182 -29.68 -19.85 -2.53
CA GLU A 182 -30.73 -20.86 -2.28
C GLU A 182 -31.72 -20.34 -1.25
#